data_1fd3091aa96704106c0cbd140152ad76
#
_entry.id   1fd3091aa96704106c0cbd140152ad76
#
_cell.length_a   1.000
_cell.length_b   1.000
_cell.length_c   1.000
_cell.angle_alpha   90.00
_cell.angle_beta   90.00
_cell.angle_gamma   90.00
#
_symmetry.space_group_name_H-M   'P 1'
#
loop_
_entity.id
_entity.type
_entity.pdbx_description
1 polymer ?
#
loop_
_entity_poly.entity_id
_entity_poly.type
_entity_poly.pdbx_seq_one_letter_code
_entity_poly.pdbx_strand_id
1 'polypeptide(L)'
;MQTTAALKAQIAAQVAGCDNLADLQAPAIGQTSRKNELLMFLKPEIFNNGNPAAIQNSLDMIFQKLQDFNAEVAGAVIVGGQALEAQKCMDRHYGTINVLSRTASQVLSAEDRQKIYDTLGVAAADYPLYGGHEFQASHPGFTPAKLDELWFTKKSMKIRSGFYVQAYELNGEKFILINGFHPAQLAHFTEPSHRIVLLLIHSDTNWATLRDELIGDTFPERAAAVSIRGTFYADPARYGFASVSIANNCVHLSAGPFEGMFEIGNFFGGLMNIDVKSTQPLIVRQMIAAGITADQAWKAIDNPTVTADGKTKDLYSLTEHKDTAPSIAIYQSSL
;
A
#
# COMPACT_ATOMS: atom_id res chain seq x y z
N MET A 1 -24.14 7.29 -10.36
CA MET A 1 -22.89 6.58 -10.70
C MET A 1 -22.87 6.23 -12.18
N GLN A 2 -21.72 6.33 -12.83
CA GLN A 2 -21.58 5.87 -14.20
C GLN A 2 -21.55 4.34 -14.29
N THR A 3 -21.76 3.79 -15.49
CA THR A 3 -21.67 2.34 -15.67
C THR A 3 -20.21 1.87 -15.61
N THR A 4 -20.00 0.64 -15.15
CA THR A 4 -18.67 0.01 -15.12
C THR A 4 -17.99 0.04 -16.50
N ALA A 5 -18.74 -0.18 -17.57
CA ALA A 5 -18.19 -0.13 -18.93
C ALA A 5 -17.69 1.27 -19.31
N ALA A 6 -18.45 2.32 -18.97
CA ALA A 6 -18.05 3.70 -19.21
C ALA A 6 -16.80 4.09 -18.41
N LEU A 7 -16.73 3.68 -17.14
CA LEU A 7 -15.56 3.93 -16.28
C LEU A 7 -14.29 3.26 -16.83
N LYS A 8 -14.36 1.99 -17.22
CA LYS A 8 -13.21 1.28 -17.84
C LYS A 8 -12.73 1.98 -19.11
N ALA A 9 -13.67 2.39 -19.97
CA ALA A 9 -13.32 3.10 -21.20
C ALA A 9 -12.64 4.45 -20.93
N GLN A 10 -13.08 5.19 -19.92
CA GLN A 10 -12.44 6.45 -19.49
C GLN A 10 -11.04 6.21 -18.93
N ILE A 11 -10.85 5.22 -18.06
CA ILE A 11 -9.51 4.86 -17.55
C ILE A 11 -8.58 4.56 -18.73
N ALA A 12 -8.97 3.65 -19.62
CA ALA A 12 -8.15 3.26 -20.75
C ALA A 12 -7.78 4.43 -21.68
N ALA A 13 -8.72 5.37 -21.91
CA ALA A 13 -8.52 6.52 -22.78
C ALA A 13 -7.65 7.62 -22.16
N GLN A 14 -7.69 7.81 -20.83
CA GLN A 14 -7.09 8.97 -20.18
C GLN A 14 -5.81 8.65 -19.41
N VAL A 15 -5.58 7.39 -19.03
CA VAL A 15 -4.46 7.02 -18.14
C VAL A 15 -3.11 7.40 -18.71
N ALA A 16 -2.87 7.19 -19.98
CA ALA A 16 -1.58 7.48 -20.63
C ALA A 16 -1.25 8.99 -20.67
N GLY A 17 -2.27 9.85 -20.78
CA GLY A 17 -2.12 11.30 -20.87
C GLY A 17 -2.28 12.05 -19.54
N CYS A 18 -2.50 11.36 -18.43
CA CYS A 18 -2.73 12.01 -17.15
C CYS A 18 -1.42 12.25 -16.38
N ASP A 19 -0.84 13.44 -16.51
CA ASP A 19 0.42 13.78 -15.83
C ASP A 19 0.22 14.19 -14.36
N ASN A 20 -0.96 14.62 -13.99
CA ASN A 20 -1.26 15.08 -12.63
C ASN A 20 -2.40 14.26 -12.02
N LEU A 21 -3.65 14.71 -12.19
CA LEU A 21 -4.84 14.08 -11.62
C LEU A 21 -6.03 14.20 -12.58
N ALA A 22 -6.78 13.11 -12.75
CA ALA A 22 -8.05 13.11 -13.45
C ALA A 22 -9.14 12.45 -12.59
N ASP A 23 -10.12 13.25 -12.18
CA ASP A 23 -11.31 12.77 -11.48
C ASP A 23 -12.30 12.17 -12.50
N LEU A 24 -12.39 10.85 -12.52
CA LEU A 24 -13.30 10.12 -13.42
C LEU A 24 -14.67 9.89 -12.79
N GLN A 25 -14.68 9.70 -11.49
CA GLN A 25 -15.88 9.56 -10.67
C GLN A 25 -15.55 10.07 -9.27
N ALA A 26 -16.18 11.17 -8.87
CA ALA A 26 -15.97 11.77 -7.56
C ALA A 26 -16.19 10.74 -6.42
N PRO A 27 -15.25 10.63 -5.46
CA PRO A 27 -15.33 9.61 -4.43
C PRO A 27 -16.47 9.89 -3.45
N ALA A 28 -17.41 8.94 -3.34
CA ALA A 28 -18.58 9.02 -2.45
C ALA A 28 -18.21 8.57 -1.02
N ILE A 29 -17.20 9.21 -0.40
CA ILE A 29 -16.67 8.86 0.92
C ILE A 29 -17.79 8.98 1.96
N GLY A 30 -17.97 7.93 2.77
CA GLY A 30 -19.00 7.87 3.80
C GLY A 30 -20.44 7.70 3.28
N GLN A 31 -20.68 7.77 1.96
CA GLN A 31 -22.01 7.72 1.36
C GLN A 31 -22.41 6.27 1.03
N THR A 32 -22.40 5.41 2.03
CA THR A 32 -22.72 4.00 1.85
C THR A 32 -23.51 3.43 3.02
N SER A 33 -24.34 2.44 2.73
CA SER A 33 -24.99 1.55 3.71
C SER A 33 -24.30 0.18 3.78
N ARG A 34 -23.26 -0.05 2.94
CA ARG A 34 -22.49 -1.29 2.96
C ARG A 34 -21.70 -1.43 4.26
N LYS A 35 -21.21 -2.64 4.54
CA LYS A 35 -20.46 -2.94 5.76
C LYS A 35 -19.06 -2.32 5.78
N ASN A 36 -18.39 -2.27 4.63
CA ASN A 36 -17.00 -1.92 4.49
C ASN A 36 -16.80 -0.83 3.43
N GLU A 37 -15.91 0.10 3.74
CA GLU A 37 -15.42 1.16 2.85
C GLU A 37 -13.89 1.10 2.84
N LEU A 38 -13.29 0.96 1.66
CA LEU A 38 -11.86 0.67 1.51
C LEU A 38 -11.27 1.33 0.27
N LEU A 39 -9.96 1.54 0.31
CA LEU A 39 -9.19 1.99 -0.84
C LEU A 39 -8.62 0.79 -1.59
N MET A 40 -8.74 0.81 -2.90
CA MET A 40 -7.97 -0.01 -3.82
C MET A 40 -7.18 0.90 -4.75
N PHE A 41 -5.98 0.52 -5.17
CA PHE A 41 -5.35 1.15 -6.33
C PHE A 41 -4.71 0.13 -7.27
N LEU A 42 -4.83 0.45 -8.55
CA LEU A 42 -4.18 -0.23 -9.64
C LEU A 42 -2.80 0.38 -9.82
N LYS A 43 -1.77 -0.46 -9.82
CA LYS A 43 -0.37 -0.03 -9.76
C LYS A 43 0.18 0.34 -11.14
N PRO A 44 1.32 1.07 -11.19
CA PRO A 44 1.88 1.57 -12.44
C PRO A 44 2.17 0.49 -13.47
N GLU A 45 2.58 -0.70 -13.08
CA GLU A 45 2.92 -1.79 -14.00
C GLU A 45 1.76 -2.18 -14.94
N ILE A 46 0.51 -1.95 -14.55
CA ILE A 46 -0.66 -2.19 -15.41
C ILE A 46 -0.67 -1.23 -16.61
N PHE A 47 -0.19 -0.01 -16.42
CA PHE A 47 -0.34 1.09 -17.37
C PHE A 47 0.92 1.40 -18.18
N ASN A 48 2.09 0.99 -17.66
CA ASN A 48 3.39 1.35 -18.21
C ASN A 48 3.89 0.40 -19.32
N ASN A 49 3.13 -0.65 -19.63
CA ASN A 49 3.53 -1.62 -20.68
C ASN A 49 3.35 -1.11 -22.12
N GLY A 50 2.73 0.06 -22.30
CA GLY A 50 2.50 0.67 -23.62
C GLY A 50 1.58 -0.12 -24.56
N ASN A 51 0.88 -1.16 -24.06
CA ASN A 51 0.00 -2.00 -24.84
C ASN A 51 -1.47 -1.78 -24.48
N PRO A 52 -2.25 -1.05 -25.29
CA PRO A 52 -3.66 -0.75 -24.98
C PRO A 52 -4.53 -2.00 -24.82
N ALA A 53 -4.26 -3.07 -25.56
CA ALA A 53 -5.01 -4.32 -25.44
C ALA A 53 -4.73 -5.02 -24.11
N ALA A 54 -3.48 -5.01 -23.64
CA ALA A 54 -3.11 -5.57 -22.35
C ALA A 54 -3.72 -4.76 -21.18
N ILE A 55 -3.73 -3.42 -21.28
CA ILE A 55 -4.40 -2.54 -20.32
C ILE A 55 -5.90 -2.87 -20.28
N GLN A 56 -6.56 -2.98 -21.47
CA GLN A 56 -7.97 -3.33 -21.52
C GLN A 56 -8.26 -4.71 -20.89
N ASN A 57 -7.45 -5.73 -21.20
CA ASN A 57 -7.56 -7.05 -20.61
C ASN A 57 -7.45 -7.01 -19.07
N SER A 58 -6.51 -6.19 -18.56
CA SER A 58 -6.32 -5.99 -17.11
C SER A 58 -7.54 -5.35 -16.47
N LEU A 59 -8.07 -4.27 -17.06
CA LEU A 59 -9.26 -3.59 -16.58
C LEU A 59 -10.50 -4.50 -16.63
N ASP A 60 -10.68 -5.25 -17.71
CA ASP A 60 -11.82 -6.16 -17.86
C ASP A 60 -11.78 -7.25 -16.79
N MET A 61 -10.62 -7.86 -16.55
CA MET A 61 -10.45 -8.88 -15.52
C MET A 61 -10.67 -8.30 -14.12
N ILE A 62 -10.05 -7.16 -13.78
CA ILE A 62 -10.18 -6.54 -12.45
C ILE A 62 -11.62 -6.17 -12.15
N PHE A 63 -12.28 -5.46 -13.07
CA PHE A 63 -13.67 -5.02 -12.85
C PHE A 63 -14.68 -6.16 -12.83
N GLN A 64 -14.43 -7.25 -13.58
CA GLN A 64 -15.24 -8.46 -13.47
C GLN A 64 -15.13 -9.08 -12.08
N LYS A 65 -13.89 -9.20 -11.54
CA LYS A 65 -13.69 -9.71 -10.19
C LYS A 65 -14.30 -8.81 -9.12
N LEU A 66 -14.18 -7.49 -9.24
CA LEU A 66 -14.87 -6.57 -8.33
C LEU A 66 -16.39 -6.84 -8.33
N GLN A 67 -16.99 -7.07 -9.48
CA GLN A 67 -18.41 -7.42 -9.59
C GLN A 67 -18.71 -8.78 -8.96
N ASP A 68 -17.90 -9.80 -9.21
CA ASP A 68 -18.07 -11.16 -8.68
C ASP A 68 -18.04 -11.17 -7.14
N PHE A 69 -17.28 -10.27 -6.54
CA PHE A 69 -17.16 -10.11 -5.08
C PHE A 69 -18.05 -9.02 -4.48
N ASN A 70 -19.03 -8.49 -5.21
CA ASN A 70 -19.91 -7.41 -4.78
C ASN A 70 -19.12 -6.19 -4.23
N ALA A 71 -18.00 -5.89 -4.83
CA ALA A 71 -17.16 -4.74 -4.54
C ALA A 71 -17.54 -3.60 -5.50
N GLU A 72 -18.35 -2.66 -5.01
CA GLU A 72 -18.88 -1.53 -5.77
C GLU A 72 -17.83 -0.42 -5.85
N VAL A 73 -17.55 0.07 -7.06
CA VAL A 73 -16.65 1.24 -7.25
C VAL A 73 -17.45 2.51 -7.01
N ALA A 74 -17.19 3.17 -5.89
CA ALA A 74 -17.84 4.39 -5.42
C ALA A 74 -17.04 5.68 -5.69
N GLY A 75 -15.87 5.56 -6.30
CA GLY A 75 -15.02 6.67 -6.74
C GLY A 75 -13.86 6.16 -7.57
N ALA A 76 -13.37 6.95 -8.53
CA ALA A 76 -12.25 6.58 -9.38
C ALA A 76 -11.45 7.81 -9.82
N VAL A 77 -10.13 7.79 -9.60
CA VAL A 77 -9.22 8.90 -9.90
C VAL A 77 -7.94 8.35 -10.50
N ILE A 78 -7.50 8.90 -11.64
CA ILE A 78 -6.16 8.64 -12.17
C ILE A 78 -5.20 9.63 -11.53
N VAL A 79 -4.03 9.16 -11.09
CA VAL A 79 -3.00 10.00 -10.47
C VAL A 79 -1.66 9.75 -11.12
N GLY A 80 -1.01 10.81 -11.57
CA GLY A 80 0.34 10.80 -12.11
C GLY A 80 1.40 10.73 -11.02
N GLY A 81 2.56 10.15 -11.34
CA GLY A 81 3.68 10.01 -10.42
C GLY A 81 4.17 11.34 -9.85
N GLN A 82 4.14 12.41 -10.65
CA GLN A 82 4.48 13.76 -10.19
C GLN A 82 3.56 14.27 -9.07
N ALA A 83 2.25 13.99 -9.16
CA ALA A 83 1.30 14.37 -8.12
C ALA A 83 1.52 13.57 -6.83
N LEU A 84 1.79 12.26 -6.95
CA LEU A 84 2.13 11.41 -5.82
C LEU A 84 3.38 11.89 -5.09
N GLU A 85 4.43 12.29 -5.84
CA GLU A 85 5.67 12.84 -5.30
C GLU A 85 5.44 14.21 -4.65
N ALA A 86 4.76 15.12 -5.35
CA ALA A 86 4.52 16.47 -4.84
C ALA A 86 3.73 16.47 -3.52
N GLN A 87 2.74 15.58 -3.40
CA GLN A 87 1.90 15.44 -2.20
C GLN A 87 2.44 14.45 -1.18
N LYS A 88 3.57 13.78 -1.46
CA LYS A 88 4.19 12.78 -0.57
C LYS A 88 3.22 11.67 -0.10
N CYS A 89 2.26 11.32 -0.94
CA CYS A 89 1.24 10.31 -0.59
C CYS A 89 1.85 8.93 -0.37
N MET A 90 2.81 8.53 -1.22
CA MET A 90 3.47 7.23 -1.09
C MET A 90 4.45 7.20 0.10
N ASP A 91 5.10 8.32 0.42
CA ASP A 91 5.94 8.44 1.63
C ASP A 91 5.13 8.17 2.90
N ARG A 92 3.92 8.73 3.00
CA ARG A 92 3.01 8.50 4.14
C ARG A 92 2.42 7.09 4.13
N HIS A 93 2.02 6.59 2.95
CA HIS A 93 1.46 5.24 2.80
C HIS A 93 2.44 4.16 3.29
N TYR A 94 3.72 4.27 2.94
CA TYR A 94 4.75 3.34 3.40
C TYR A 94 5.28 3.63 4.81
N GLY A 95 4.90 4.75 5.43
CA GLY A 95 5.13 5.09 6.84
C GLY A 95 6.48 4.63 7.41
N THR A 96 6.46 3.60 8.26
CA THR A 96 7.66 3.05 8.92
C THR A 96 8.75 2.62 7.93
N ILE A 97 8.37 2.01 6.80
CA ILE A 97 9.33 1.59 5.76
C ILE A 97 10.09 2.81 5.24
N ASN A 98 9.36 3.88 4.93
CA ASN A 98 9.92 5.11 4.38
C ASN A 98 10.83 5.82 5.39
N VAL A 99 10.37 5.99 6.63
CA VAL A 99 11.14 6.62 7.71
C VAL A 99 12.47 5.88 7.92
N LEU A 100 12.44 4.56 8.05
CA LEU A 100 13.65 3.76 8.25
C LEU A 100 14.57 3.77 7.01
N SER A 101 14.02 3.81 5.81
CA SER A 101 14.84 3.91 4.60
C SER A 101 15.53 5.27 4.46
N ARG A 102 14.90 6.36 4.91
CA ARG A 102 15.41 7.73 4.79
C ARG A 102 16.31 8.19 5.94
N THR A 103 16.05 7.70 7.16
CA THR A 103 16.62 8.29 8.39
C THR A 103 16.99 7.25 9.46
N ALA A 104 17.25 5.99 9.07
CA ALA A 104 17.59 4.92 10.01
C ALA A 104 18.75 5.30 10.97
N SER A 105 19.79 5.97 10.45
CA SER A 105 20.93 6.41 11.25
C SER A 105 20.55 7.35 12.40
N GLN A 106 19.44 8.08 12.27
CA GLN A 106 18.95 9.07 13.23
C GLN A 106 17.87 8.52 14.17
N VAL A 107 16.97 7.67 13.66
CA VAL A 107 15.75 7.28 14.38
C VAL A 107 15.84 5.95 15.12
N LEU A 108 16.85 5.12 14.79
CA LEU A 108 17.01 3.82 15.45
C LEU A 108 17.45 3.98 16.90
N SER A 109 16.68 3.39 17.81
CA SER A 109 17.04 3.28 19.22
C SER A 109 18.26 2.38 19.41
N ALA A 110 18.93 2.47 20.55
CA ALA A 110 20.02 1.57 20.91
C ALA A 110 19.56 0.10 20.93
N GLU A 111 18.35 -0.16 21.38
CA GLU A 111 17.74 -1.49 21.39
C GLU A 111 17.50 -2.02 19.97
N ASP A 112 16.93 -1.22 19.06
CA ASP A 112 16.77 -1.61 17.66
C ASP A 112 18.11 -1.93 16.99
N ARG A 113 19.15 -1.10 17.25
CA ARG A 113 20.51 -1.33 16.72
C ARG A 113 21.09 -2.65 17.23
N GLN A 114 21.02 -2.90 18.54
CA GLN A 114 21.49 -4.15 19.11
C GLN A 114 20.77 -5.36 18.51
N LYS A 115 19.45 -5.28 18.41
CA LYS A 115 18.62 -6.34 17.81
C LYS A 115 18.99 -6.64 16.36
N ILE A 116 19.36 -5.62 15.56
CA ILE A 116 19.86 -5.83 14.19
C ILE A 116 21.11 -6.66 14.20
N TYR A 117 22.13 -6.25 14.99
CA TYR A 117 23.41 -6.95 15.06
C TYR A 117 23.27 -8.38 15.56
N ASP A 118 22.44 -8.60 16.60
CA ASP A 118 22.14 -9.94 17.14
C ASP A 118 21.44 -10.82 16.10
N THR A 119 20.46 -10.25 15.38
CA THR A 119 19.69 -10.99 14.34
C THR A 119 20.57 -11.40 13.16
N LEU A 120 21.53 -10.55 12.78
CA LEU A 120 22.42 -10.79 11.65
C LEU A 120 23.70 -11.54 12.06
N GLY A 121 24.02 -11.65 13.36
CA GLY A 121 25.21 -12.30 13.87
C GLY A 121 26.50 -11.59 13.50
N VAL A 122 26.49 -10.24 13.40
CA VAL A 122 27.64 -9.43 12.98
C VAL A 122 28.06 -8.43 14.06
N ALA A 123 29.34 -8.04 14.06
CA ALA A 123 29.86 -7.09 15.03
C ALA A 123 29.52 -5.64 14.65
N ALA A 124 29.01 -4.85 15.60
CA ALA A 124 28.60 -3.47 15.39
C ALA A 124 29.74 -2.56 14.88
N ALA A 125 31.00 -2.83 15.34
CA ALA A 125 32.17 -2.05 14.94
C ALA A 125 32.51 -2.18 13.45
N ASP A 126 32.10 -3.29 12.80
CA ASP A 126 32.49 -3.59 11.42
C ASP A 126 31.41 -3.23 10.40
N TYR A 127 30.15 -3.06 10.86
CA TYR A 127 29.00 -2.93 9.97
C TYR A 127 28.20 -1.65 10.27
N PRO A 128 28.49 -0.52 9.61
CA PRO A 128 27.65 0.66 9.67
C PRO A 128 26.23 0.37 9.14
N LEU A 129 25.24 1.07 9.70
CA LEU A 129 23.82 0.93 9.38
C LEU A 129 23.38 2.06 8.45
N TYR A 130 22.72 1.69 7.35
CA TYR A 130 22.15 2.64 6.41
C TYR A 130 20.69 2.27 6.09
N GLY A 131 19.80 3.24 6.10
CA GLY A 131 18.55 3.13 5.37
C GLY A 131 18.80 3.12 3.86
N GLY A 132 17.89 2.57 3.06
CA GLY A 132 18.08 2.47 1.62
C GLY A 132 18.39 3.80 0.94
N HIS A 133 17.66 4.88 1.28
CA HIS A 133 17.92 6.22 0.76
C HIS A 133 19.20 6.84 1.34
N GLU A 134 19.52 6.59 2.61
CA GLU A 134 20.79 7.06 3.20
C GLU A 134 21.98 6.43 2.48
N PHE A 135 21.89 5.14 2.16
CA PHE A 135 22.93 4.44 1.42
C PHE A 135 23.12 5.04 0.02
N GLN A 136 22.05 5.31 -0.70
CA GLN A 136 22.14 5.95 -2.02
C GLN A 136 22.76 7.34 -1.95
N ALA A 137 22.44 8.14 -0.92
CA ALA A 137 23.02 9.47 -0.74
C ALA A 137 24.53 9.43 -0.53
N SER A 138 25.05 8.39 0.15
CA SER A 138 26.48 8.20 0.40
C SER A 138 27.19 7.41 -0.71
N HIS A 139 26.44 6.67 -1.54
CA HIS A 139 26.95 5.81 -2.61
C HIS A 139 26.26 6.12 -3.95
N PRO A 140 26.56 7.25 -4.60
CA PRO A 140 25.82 7.72 -5.79
C PRO A 140 25.91 6.79 -7.01
N GLY A 141 26.78 5.80 -7.00
CA GLY A 141 26.83 4.73 -7.99
C GLY A 141 25.67 3.72 -7.92
N PHE A 142 24.95 3.70 -6.78
CA PHE A 142 23.78 2.85 -6.57
C PHE A 142 22.50 3.63 -6.92
N THR A 143 22.02 3.45 -8.14
CA THR A 143 20.65 3.90 -8.52
C THR A 143 19.61 3.11 -7.75
N PRO A 144 18.34 3.57 -7.66
CA PRO A 144 17.24 2.78 -7.06
C PRO A 144 17.19 1.35 -7.60
N ALA A 145 17.28 1.15 -8.91
CA ALA A 145 17.26 -0.16 -9.54
C ALA A 145 18.44 -1.05 -9.11
N LYS A 146 19.67 -0.53 -9.11
CA LYS A 146 20.85 -1.30 -8.66
C LYS A 146 20.77 -1.69 -7.19
N LEU A 147 20.19 -0.82 -6.35
CA LEU A 147 20.01 -1.14 -4.93
C LEU A 147 18.95 -2.24 -4.73
N ASP A 148 17.89 -2.20 -5.53
CA ASP A 148 16.86 -3.23 -5.55
C ASP A 148 17.42 -4.58 -6.04
N GLU A 149 18.19 -4.59 -7.13
CA GLU A 149 18.92 -5.78 -7.60
C GLU A 149 19.80 -6.36 -6.48
N LEU A 150 20.60 -5.53 -5.81
CA LEU A 150 21.43 -5.98 -4.69
C LEU A 150 20.56 -6.55 -3.55
N TRP A 151 19.45 -5.89 -3.20
CA TRP A 151 18.56 -6.32 -2.15
C TRP A 151 17.98 -7.72 -2.39
N PHE A 152 17.58 -8.04 -3.61
CA PHE A 152 16.98 -9.32 -3.95
C PHE A 152 18.00 -10.45 -4.24
N THR A 153 19.30 -10.20 -4.10
CA THR A 153 20.32 -11.27 -4.20
C THR A 153 20.23 -12.29 -3.06
N LYS A 154 19.62 -11.91 -1.93
CA LYS A 154 19.45 -12.78 -0.76
C LYS A 154 18.18 -12.45 0.03
N LYS A 155 17.80 -13.36 0.92
CA LYS A 155 16.64 -13.19 1.78
C LYS A 155 16.91 -12.18 2.90
N SER A 156 16.02 -11.21 3.08
CA SER A 156 16.06 -10.27 4.20
C SER A 156 15.62 -10.90 5.51
N MET A 157 16.16 -10.38 6.62
CA MET A 157 15.70 -10.70 7.97
C MET A 157 14.68 -9.65 8.42
N LYS A 158 13.54 -10.10 8.95
CA LYS A 158 12.48 -9.22 9.46
C LYS A 158 12.72 -8.95 10.95
N ILE A 159 12.91 -7.70 11.33
CA ILE A 159 12.99 -7.25 12.73
C ILE A 159 11.58 -7.08 13.33
N ARG A 160 10.71 -6.36 12.59
CA ARG A 160 9.27 -6.18 12.84
C ARG A 160 8.57 -5.75 11.55
N SER A 161 7.27 -5.48 11.60
CA SER A 161 6.52 -5.00 10.44
C SER A 161 7.16 -3.73 9.87
N GLY A 162 7.36 -3.67 8.55
CA GLY A 162 8.00 -2.54 7.87
C GLY A 162 9.49 -2.35 8.16
N PHE A 163 10.16 -3.29 8.84
CA PHE A 163 11.56 -3.19 9.20
C PHE A 163 12.33 -4.46 8.82
N TYR A 164 13.04 -4.40 7.71
CA TYR A 164 13.80 -5.49 7.12
C TYR A 164 15.26 -5.10 6.99
N VAL A 165 16.17 -6.06 7.23
CA VAL A 165 17.61 -5.83 7.25
C VAL A 165 18.38 -6.90 6.50
N GLN A 166 19.52 -6.50 5.92
CA GLN A 166 20.47 -7.41 5.31
C GLN A 166 21.89 -6.87 5.53
N ALA A 167 22.85 -7.77 5.88
CA ALA A 167 24.26 -7.42 5.95
C ALA A 167 24.96 -7.72 4.62
N TYR A 168 25.86 -6.84 4.20
CA TYR A 168 26.64 -6.96 2.96
C TYR A 168 28.12 -6.83 3.22
N GLU A 169 28.89 -7.51 2.37
CA GLU A 169 30.31 -7.31 2.19
C GLU A 169 30.56 -7.21 0.68
N LEU A 170 30.85 -6.02 0.21
CA LEU A 170 30.97 -5.71 -1.20
C LEU A 170 32.19 -4.82 -1.45
N ASN A 171 33.08 -5.27 -2.35
CA ASN A 171 34.32 -4.56 -2.70
C ASN A 171 35.19 -4.18 -1.48
N GLY A 172 35.17 -5.01 -0.43
CA GLY A 172 35.92 -4.79 0.81
C GLY A 172 35.19 -3.86 1.81
N GLU A 173 34.05 -3.33 1.48
CA GLU A 173 33.21 -2.54 2.38
C GLU A 173 32.15 -3.44 3.03
N LYS A 174 31.96 -3.30 4.35
CA LYS A 174 30.94 -3.98 5.12
C LYS A 174 29.85 -2.99 5.52
N PHE A 175 28.60 -3.36 5.35
CA PHE A 175 27.46 -2.52 5.75
C PHE A 175 26.17 -3.32 5.95
N ILE A 176 25.23 -2.72 6.66
CA ILE A 176 23.86 -3.23 6.79
C ILE A 176 22.91 -2.27 6.10
N LEU A 177 22.09 -2.82 5.20
CA LEU A 177 20.97 -2.08 4.60
C LEU A 177 19.67 -2.37 5.35
N ILE A 178 18.92 -1.29 5.57
CA ILE A 178 17.60 -1.28 6.17
C ILE A 178 16.62 -0.83 5.09
N ASN A 179 15.63 -1.70 4.77
CA ASN A 179 14.64 -1.43 3.73
C ASN A 179 15.28 -0.98 2.39
N GLY A 180 16.35 -1.67 1.98
CA GLY A 180 17.12 -1.33 0.78
C GLY A 180 16.30 -1.39 -0.53
N PHE A 181 15.18 -2.11 -0.56
CA PHE A 181 14.24 -2.15 -1.69
C PHE A 181 13.41 -0.86 -1.85
N HIS A 182 13.26 -0.07 -0.78
CA HIS A 182 12.28 1.01 -0.74
C HIS A 182 12.56 2.17 -1.72
N PRO A 183 13.80 2.58 -1.99
CA PRO A 183 14.05 3.59 -3.02
C PRO A 183 13.48 3.23 -4.40
N ALA A 184 13.63 1.98 -4.83
CA ALA A 184 13.05 1.52 -6.09
C ALA A 184 11.53 1.42 -6.02
N GLN A 185 11.01 0.92 -4.90
CA GLN A 185 9.56 0.86 -4.66
C GLN A 185 8.93 2.26 -4.72
N LEU A 186 9.55 3.26 -4.10
CA LEU A 186 9.04 4.63 -4.14
C LEU A 186 9.14 5.22 -5.55
N ALA A 187 10.28 5.07 -6.21
CA ALA A 187 10.49 5.51 -7.58
C ALA A 187 9.47 4.89 -8.54
N HIS A 188 9.10 3.62 -8.34
CA HIS A 188 8.09 2.94 -9.15
C HIS A 188 6.72 3.67 -9.15
N PHE A 189 6.36 4.34 -8.05
CA PHE A 189 5.12 5.12 -7.97
C PHE A 189 5.28 6.59 -8.39
N THR A 190 6.45 7.16 -8.16
CA THR A 190 6.66 8.62 -8.30
C THR A 190 7.36 9.03 -9.60
N GLU A 191 7.75 8.07 -10.43
CA GLU A 191 8.29 8.34 -11.76
C GLU A 191 7.29 9.17 -12.57
N PRO A 192 7.70 10.31 -13.20
CA PRO A 192 6.78 11.20 -13.92
C PRO A 192 5.96 10.53 -15.03
N SER A 193 6.48 9.48 -15.63
CA SER A 193 5.78 8.69 -16.65
C SER A 193 4.81 7.67 -16.10
N HIS A 194 4.80 7.44 -14.79
CA HIS A 194 3.99 6.41 -14.13
C HIS A 194 2.63 6.94 -13.68
N ARG A 195 1.65 6.05 -13.62
CA ARG A 195 0.26 6.34 -13.23
C ARG A 195 -0.27 5.25 -12.32
N ILE A 196 -1.12 5.64 -11.39
CA ILE A 196 -1.99 4.72 -10.65
C ILE A 196 -3.46 5.09 -10.87
N VAL A 197 -4.35 4.15 -10.62
CA VAL A 197 -5.79 4.44 -10.57
C VAL A 197 -6.28 4.12 -9.17
N LEU A 198 -6.74 5.14 -8.45
CA LEU A 198 -7.38 5.01 -7.14
C LEU A 198 -8.84 4.65 -7.33
N LEU A 199 -9.32 3.68 -6.57
CA LEU A 199 -10.71 3.27 -6.51
C LEU A 199 -11.18 3.31 -5.04
N LEU A 200 -12.26 4.05 -4.78
CA LEU A 200 -13.01 3.91 -3.53
C LEU A 200 -13.96 2.73 -3.71
N ILE A 201 -13.92 1.78 -2.80
CA ILE A 201 -14.72 0.56 -2.87
C ILE A 201 -15.68 0.50 -1.68
N HIS A 202 -16.96 0.19 -1.96
CA HIS A 202 -17.95 -0.15 -0.96
C HIS A 202 -18.34 -1.63 -1.11
N SER A 203 -18.39 -2.40 -0.02
CA SER A 203 -18.71 -3.83 -0.08
C SER A 203 -19.39 -4.35 1.18
N ASP A 204 -20.26 -5.35 1.00
CA ASP A 204 -20.79 -6.18 2.08
C ASP A 204 -20.02 -7.49 2.25
N THR A 205 -19.09 -7.79 1.34
CA THR A 205 -18.20 -8.95 1.42
C THR A 205 -17.22 -8.78 2.56
N ASN A 206 -16.96 -9.84 3.30
CA ASN A 206 -16.06 -9.82 4.43
C ASN A 206 -14.66 -9.39 4.00
N TRP A 207 -13.99 -8.60 4.85
CA TRP A 207 -12.66 -8.04 4.55
C TRP A 207 -11.63 -9.13 4.26
N ALA A 208 -11.64 -10.23 5.03
CA ALA A 208 -10.75 -11.36 4.80
C ALA A 208 -10.96 -11.95 3.39
N THR A 209 -12.20 -12.16 2.96
CA THR A 209 -12.52 -12.64 1.60
C THR A 209 -12.02 -11.67 0.52
N LEU A 210 -12.19 -10.36 0.71
CA LEU A 210 -11.66 -9.35 -0.22
C LEU A 210 -10.12 -9.39 -0.29
N ARG A 211 -9.45 -9.64 0.83
CA ARG A 211 -7.99 -9.72 0.87
C ARG A 211 -7.45 -11.02 0.29
N ASP A 212 -8.03 -12.15 0.68
CA ASP A 212 -7.48 -13.46 0.38
C ASP A 212 -7.95 -13.99 -0.99
N GLU A 213 -9.22 -13.73 -1.36
CA GLU A 213 -9.83 -14.31 -2.56
C GLU A 213 -9.97 -13.31 -3.71
N LEU A 214 -10.32 -12.02 -3.45
CA LEU A 214 -10.39 -11.03 -4.51
C LEU A 214 -8.99 -10.56 -4.91
N ILE A 215 -8.17 -10.07 -3.95
CA ILE A 215 -6.83 -9.54 -4.25
C ILE A 215 -5.80 -10.66 -4.37
N GLY A 216 -5.76 -11.58 -3.39
CA GLY A 216 -4.77 -12.64 -3.27
C GLY A 216 -3.55 -12.27 -2.44
N ASP A 217 -2.74 -13.28 -2.10
CA ASP A 217 -1.51 -13.14 -1.30
C ASP A 217 -0.58 -12.06 -1.88
N THR A 218 0.17 -11.40 -1.00
CA THR A 218 1.23 -10.44 -1.39
C THR A 218 2.30 -11.08 -2.26
N PHE A 219 2.55 -12.38 -2.06
CA PHE A 219 3.37 -13.22 -2.93
C PHE A 219 2.49 -13.85 -4.02
N PRO A 220 2.53 -13.37 -5.27
CA PRO A 220 1.59 -13.80 -6.32
C PRO A 220 1.62 -15.29 -6.60
N GLU A 221 2.77 -15.95 -6.40
CA GLU A 221 2.94 -17.39 -6.54
C GLU A 221 2.16 -18.23 -5.50
N ARG A 222 1.70 -17.58 -4.41
CA ARG A 222 0.87 -18.19 -3.36
C ARG A 222 -0.59 -17.78 -3.45
N ALA A 223 -0.87 -16.76 -4.26
CA ALA A 223 -2.21 -16.23 -4.40
C ALA A 223 -3.16 -17.28 -5.00
N ALA A 224 -4.41 -17.30 -4.52
CA ALA A 224 -5.44 -18.15 -5.12
C ALA A 224 -5.55 -17.86 -6.63
N ALA A 225 -5.59 -18.91 -7.46
CA ALA A 225 -5.63 -18.77 -8.92
C ALA A 225 -6.79 -17.89 -9.42
N VAL A 226 -7.89 -17.86 -8.66
CA VAL A 226 -9.07 -17.04 -8.96
C VAL A 226 -8.92 -15.58 -8.54
N SER A 227 -7.93 -15.23 -7.72
CA SER A 227 -7.69 -13.86 -7.27
C SER A 227 -7.10 -12.98 -8.39
N ILE A 228 -7.11 -11.66 -8.21
CA ILE A 228 -6.50 -10.73 -9.18
C ILE A 228 -5.01 -11.03 -9.34
N ARG A 229 -4.25 -11.14 -8.25
CA ARG A 229 -2.81 -11.43 -8.29
C ARG A 229 -2.51 -12.81 -8.86
N GLY A 230 -3.28 -13.82 -8.46
CA GLY A 230 -3.14 -15.19 -9.02
C GLY A 230 -3.43 -15.25 -10.51
N THR A 231 -4.43 -14.50 -10.99
CA THR A 231 -4.76 -14.42 -12.42
C THR A 231 -3.63 -13.75 -13.22
N PHE A 232 -3.06 -12.65 -12.71
CA PHE A 232 -1.91 -12.00 -13.36
C PHE A 232 -0.67 -12.90 -13.35
N TYR A 233 -0.42 -13.62 -12.25
CA TYR A 233 0.71 -14.53 -12.12
C TYR A 233 0.62 -15.73 -13.07
N ALA A 234 -0.59 -16.27 -13.28
CA ALA A 234 -0.82 -17.44 -14.12
C ALA A 234 -0.58 -17.17 -15.62
N ASP A 235 -0.87 -15.97 -16.11
CA ASP A 235 -0.70 -15.60 -17.53
C ASP A 235 -0.25 -14.13 -17.66
N PRO A 236 0.98 -13.80 -17.22
CA PRO A 236 1.45 -12.43 -17.23
C PRO A 236 1.52 -11.82 -18.64
N ALA A 237 1.82 -12.60 -19.66
CA ALA A 237 1.97 -12.13 -21.04
C ALA A 237 0.65 -11.58 -21.62
N ARG A 238 -0.49 -12.15 -21.25
CA ARG A 238 -1.82 -11.66 -21.63
C ARG A 238 -2.07 -10.23 -21.19
N TYR A 239 -1.46 -9.84 -20.09
CA TYR A 239 -1.61 -8.53 -19.44
C TYR A 239 -0.41 -7.60 -19.67
N GLY A 240 0.50 -8.01 -20.57
CA GLY A 240 1.65 -7.19 -20.96
C GLY A 240 2.79 -7.17 -19.95
N PHE A 241 2.84 -8.13 -19.01
CA PHE A 241 3.92 -8.24 -18.04
C PHE A 241 4.98 -9.26 -18.47
N ALA A 242 6.24 -8.94 -18.21
CA ALA A 242 7.32 -9.94 -18.33
C ALA A 242 7.25 -10.98 -17.21
N SER A 243 6.89 -10.53 -16.00
CA SER A 243 6.66 -11.36 -14.82
C SER A 243 5.84 -10.61 -13.79
N VAL A 244 5.25 -11.34 -12.85
CA VAL A 244 4.55 -10.80 -11.68
C VAL A 244 5.29 -11.28 -10.43
N SER A 245 5.58 -10.39 -9.49
CA SER A 245 6.39 -10.67 -8.30
C SER A 245 5.88 -9.89 -7.10
N ILE A 246 6.45 -10.10 -5.92
CA ILE A 246 6.10 -9.33 -4.72
C ILE A 246 6.29 -7.81 -4.93
N ALA A 247 7.29 -7.39 -5.70
CA ALA A 247 7.54 -5.98 -5.99
C ALA A 247 6.52 -5.42 -6.99
N ASN A 248 6.10 -6.23 -7.98
CA ASN A 248 5.19 -5.87 -9.06
C ASN A 248 3.97 -6.80 -9.03
N ASN A 249 3.08 -6.62 -8.06
CA ASN A 249 1.89 -7.45 -7.85
C ASN A 249 0.57 -6.77 -8.26
N CYS A 250 0.66 -5.75 -9.08
CA CYS A 250 -0.38 -5.09 -9.89
C CYS A 250 -1.42 -4.30 -9.11
N VAL A 251 -1.83 -4.71 -7.92
CA VAL A 251 -2.91 -4.09 -7.17
C VAL A 251 -2.60 -3.96 -5.69
N HIS A 252 -3.19 -2.95 -5.06
CA HIS A 252 -3.25 -2.78 -3.61
C HIS A 252 -4.72 -2.72 -3.17
N LEU A 253 -4.99 -3.22 -1.98
CA LEU A 253 -6.26 -3.06 -1.26
C LEU A 253 -5.93 -2.87 0.22
N SER A 254 -6.59 -1.92 0.88
CA SER A 254 -6.44 -1.67 2.33
C SER A 254 -6.47 -2.98 3.13
N ALA A 255 -5.55 -3.15 4.09
CA ALA A 255 -5.43 -4.40 4.84
C ALA A 255 -6.50 -4.54 5.93
N GLY A 256 -7.06 -3.42 6.40
CA GLY A 256 -8.10 -3.37 7.40
C GLY A 256 -8.80 -2.02 7.44
N PRO A 257 -9.89 -1.87 8.22
CA PRO A 257 -10.75 -0.69 8.14
C PRO A 257 -10.10 0.58 8.68
N PHE A 258 -9.23 0.52 9.67
CA PHE A 258 -8.50 1.69 10.17
C PHE A 258 -7.41 2.14 9.20
N GLU A 259 -6.69 1.20 8.60
CA GLU A 259 -5.74 1.51 7.53
C GLU A 259 -6.47 2.08 6.31
N GLY A 260 -7.62 1.51 5.93
CA GLY A 260 -8.47 2.03 4.85
C GLY A 260 -8.89 3.47 5.07
N MET A 261 -9.28 3.83 6.29
CA MET A 261 -9.62 5.21 6.66
C MET A 261 -8.42 6.16 6.51
N PHE A 262 -7.23 5.72 6.97
CA PHE A 262 -5.99 6.48 6.76
C PHE A 262 -5.69 6.66 5.27
N GLU A 263 -5.77 5.60 4.49
CA GLU A 263 -5.49 5.63 3.05
C GLU A 263 -6.47 6.52 2.28
N ILE A 264 -7.76 6.47 2.60
CA ILE A 264 -8.78 7.37 2.02
C ILE A 264 -8.42 8.83 2.30
N GLY A 265 -8.04 9.15 3.53
CA GLY A 265 -7.59 10.49 3.91
C GLY A 265 -6.30 10.90 3.21
N ASN A 266 -5.32 10.01 3.15
CA ASN A 266 -4.02 10.26 2.54
C ASN A 266 -4.11 10.49 1.03
N PHE A 267 -4.88 9.66 0.33
CA PHE A 267 -4.98 9.73 -1.13
C PHE A 267 -6.08 10.68 -1.57
N PHE A 268 -7.34 10.43 -1.28
CA PHE A 268 -8.42 11.31 -1.75
C PHE A 268 -8.39 12.68 -1.06
N GLY A 269 -8.18 12.71 0.26
CA GLY A 269 -8.04 13.97 0.99
C GLY A 269 -6.86 14.79 0.52
N GLY A 270 -5.68 14.18 0.49
CA GLY A 270 -4.42 14.87 0.15
C GLY A 270 -4.34 15.30 -1.32
N LEU A 271 -4.76 14.46 -2.26
CA LEU A 271 -4.62 14.74 -3.70
C LEU A 271 -5.74 15.65 -4.24
N MET A 272 -6.97 15.45 -3.76
CA MET A 272 -8.14 16.16 -4.27
C MET A 272 -8.57 17.35 -3.40
N ASN A 273 -7.82 17.61 -2.31
CA ASN A 273 -8.16 18.64 -1.33
C ASN A 273 -9.57 18.46 -0.75
N ILE A 274 -9.97 17.20 -0.51
CA ILE A 274 -11.25 16.88 0.12
C ILE A 274 -11.08 16.95 1.64
N ASP A 275 -11.93 17.72 2.33
CA ASP A 275 -12.04 17.65 3.79
C ASP A 275 -12.73 16.33 4.18
N VAL A 276 -11.94 15.29 4.37
CA VAL A 276 -12.43 13.93 4.71
C VAL A 276 -13.17 13.92 6.05
N LYS A 277 -12.87 14.87 6.97
CA LYS A 277 -13.61 14.97 8.23
C LYS A 277 -15.07 15.36 7.99
N SER A 278 -15.31 16.23 7.03
CA SER A 278 -16.67 16.66 6.68
C SER A 278 -17.48 15.57 5.98
N THR A 279 -16.82 14.64 5.26
CA THR A 279 -17.48 13.53 4.57
C THR A 279 -17.91 12.39 5.51
N GLN A 280 -17.33 12.34 6.70
CA GLN A 280 -17.58 11.32 7.71
C GLN A 280 -17.47 9.88 7.16
N PRO A 281 -16.25 9.38 6.90
CA PRO A 281 -16.04 8.01 6.43
C PRO A 281 -16.84 6.98 7.22
N LEU A 282 -17.18 5.87 6.59
CA LEU A 282 -18.06 4.85 7.15
C LEU A 282 -17.63 4.43 8.57
N ILE A 283 -16.35 4.12 8.76
CA ILE A 283 -15.83 3.66 10.06
C ILE A 283 -15.97 4.74 11.14
N VAL A 284 -15.78 6.03 10.81
CA VAL A 284 -15.94 7.15 11.75
C VAL A 284 -17.38 7.25 12.22
N ARG A 285 -18.34 7.20 11.29
CA ARG A 285 -19.77 7.21 11.63
C ARG A 285 -20.17 6.03 12.51
N GLN A 286 -19.64 4.84 12.21
CA GLN A 286 -19.92 3.63 13.00
C GLN A 286 -19.27 3.70 14.39
N MET A 287 -18.06 4.23 14.52
CA MET A 287 -17.41 4.48 15.82
C MET A 287 -18.24 5.45 16.68
N ILE A 288 -18.68 6.55 16.11
CA ILE A 288 -19.53 7.53 16.82
C ILE A 288 -20.86 6.88 17.24
N ALA A 289 -21.50 6.10 16.36
CA ALA A 289 -22.71 5.37 16.68
C ALA A 289 -22.50 4.31 17.78
N ALA A 290 -21.28 3.75 17.93
CA ALA A 290 -20.90 2.85 19.00
C ALA A 290 -20.52 3.58 20.31
N GLY A 291 -20.64 4.92 20.38
CA GLY A 291 -20.34 5.71 21.57
C GLY A 291 -18.89 6.19 21.72
N ILE A 292 -18.04 5.97 20.70
CA ILE A 292 -16.68 6.51 20.67
C ILE A 292 -16.78 7.99 20.31
N THR A 293 -16.05 8.86 21.01
CA THR A 293 -16.06 10.30 20.71
C THR A 293 -15.42 10.58 19.35
N ALA A 294 -15.81 11.68 18.70
CA ALA A 294 -15.23 12.08 17.42
C ALA A 294 -13.70 12.22 17.49
N ASP A 295 -13.18 12.81 18.56
CA ASP A 295 -11.74 12.97 18.76
C ASP A 295 -11.01 11.61 18.88
N GLN A 296 -11.59 10.66 19.60
CA GLN A 296 -11.02 9.30 19.69
C GLN A 296 -11.10 8.59 18.34
N ALA A 297 -12.22 8.72 17.61
CA ALA A 297 -12.38 8.13 16.29
C ALA A 297 -11.30 8.63 15.31
N TRP A 298 -11.02 9.93 15.31
CA TRP A 298 -9.97 10.49 14.46
C TRP A 298 -8.55 10.16 14.92
N LYS A 299 -8.30 9.97 16.21
CA LYS A 299 -6.98 9.50 16.71
C LYS A 299 -6.65 8.07 16.28
N ALA A 300 -7.63 7.25 15.96
CA ALA A 300 -7.40 5.90 15.45
C ALA A 300 -6.62 5.86 14.12
N ILE A 301 -6.68 6.95 13.31
CA ILE A 301 -5.90 7.13 12.07
C ILE A 301 -4.38 7.11 12.34
N ASP A 302 -3.96 7.58 13.51
CA ASP A 302 -2.54 7.66 13.86
C ASP A 302 -1.94 6.28 14.21
N ASN A 303 -2.71 5.20 14.00
CA ASN A 303 -2.30 3.82 14.27
C ASN A 303 -1.71 3.64 15.69
N PRO A 304 -2.44 4.01 16.74
CA PRO A 304 -1.93 3.93 18.10
C PRO A 304 -1.62 2.48 18.49
N THR A 305 -0.63 2.32 19.37
CA THR A 305 -0.43 1.05 20.06
C THR A 305 -1.54 0.89 21.09
N VAL A 306 -2.28 -0.21 21.01
CA VAL A 306 -3.42 -0.52 21.88
C VAL A 306 -3.28 -1.92 22.48
N THR A 307 -3.95 -2.16 23.60
CA THR A 307 -4.02 -3.49 24.21
C THR A 307 -5.45 -4.00 24.14
N ALA A 308 -5.66 -5.08 23.41
CA ALA A 308 -6.94 -5.76 23.30
C ALA A 308 -6.75 -7.27 23.33
N ASP A 309 -7.62 -8.01 24.01
CA ASP A 309 -7.57 -9.47 24.18
C ASP A 309 -6.20 -9.97 24.66
N GLY A 310 -5.55 -9.22 25.57
CA GLY A 310 -4.23 -9.57 26.14
C GLY A 310 -3.06 -9.38 25.16
N LYS A 311 -3.28 -8.76 24.00
CA LYS A 311 -2.25 -8.46 22.99
C LYS A 311 -2.03 -6.97 22.89
N THR A 312 -0.77 -6.54 23.01
CA THR A 312 -0.35 -5.14 22.77
C THR A 312 0.31 -5.04 21.40
N LYS A 313 -0.34 -4.34 20.48
CA LYS A 313 0.14 -4.09 19.10
C LYS A 313 -0.41 -2.77 18.59
N ASP A 314 0.12 -2.32 17.45
CA ASP A 314 -0.50 -1.23 16.70
C ASP A 314 -1.90 -1.63 16.21
N LEU A 315 -2.79 -0.65 16.13
CA LEU A 315 -4.22 -0.87 15.84
C LEU A 315 -4.44 -1.52 14.47
N TYR A 316 -3.66 -1.15 13.44
CA TYR A 316 -3.80 -1.73 12.11
C TYR A 316 -3.48 -3.23 12.14
N SER A 317 -2.37 -3.64 12.77
CA SER A 317 -2.03 -5.06 12.92
C SER A 317 -3.06 -5.87 13.71
N LEU A 318 -3.80 -5.28 14.66
CA LEU A 318 -4.85 -5.98 15.41
C LEU A 318 -6.14 -6.13 14.62
N THR A 319 -6.38 -5.26 13.63
CA THR A 319 -7.62 -5.18 12.86
C THR A 319 -7.46 -5.57 11.39
N GLU A 320 -6.26 -5.94 10.99
CA GLU A 320 -5.98 -6.49 9.66
C GLU A 320 -6.89 -7.69 9.37
N HIS A 321 -7.46 -7.76 8.16
CA HIS A 321 -8.41 -8.78 7.68
C HIS A 321 -9.74 -8.88 8.46
N LYS A 322 -10.05 -7.92 9.33
CA LYS A 322 -11.32 -7.89 10.06
C LYS A 322 -12.29 -6.90 9.43
N ASP A 323 -13.57 -7.23 9.51
CA ASP A 323 -14.63 -6.30 9.10
C ASP A 323 -14.70 -5.08 10.04
N THR A 324 -15.36 -4.01 9.58
CA THR A 324 -15.42 -2.72 10.28
C THR A 324 -15.99 -2.86 11.70
N ALA A 325 -17.10 -3.58 11.89
CA ALA A 325 -17.73 -3.70 13.21
C ALA A 325 -16.86 -4.43 14.26
N PRO A 326 -16.27 -5.62 14.00
CA PRO A 326 -15.34 -6.24 14.95
C PRO A 326 -14.07 -5.41 15.19
N SER A 327 -13.59 -4.67 14.19
CA SER A 327 -12.44 -3.77 14.36
C SER A 327 -12.75 -2.62 15.32
N ILE A 328 -13.95 -2.03 15.22
CA ILE A 328 -14.42 -1.00 16.15
C ILE A 328 -14.52 -1.55 17.58
N ALA A 329 -15.03 -2.78 17.76
CA ALA A 329 -15.12 -3.40 19.08
C ALA A 329 -13.73 -3.59 19.72
N ILE A 330 -12.71 -4.00 18.94
CA ILE A 330 -11.32 -4.10 19.40
C ILE A 330 -10.82 -2.73 19.87
N TYR A 331 -11.00 -1.70 19.07
CA TYR A 331 -10.56 -0.35 19.45
C TYR A 331 -11.30 0.18 20.68
N GLN A 332 -12.61 0.02 20.73
CA GLN A 332 -13.43 0.44 21.86
C GLN A 332 -13.02 -0.23 23.16
N SER A 333 -12.65 -1.53 23.14
CA SER A 333 -12.17 -2.24 24.32
C SER A 333 -10.81 -1.78 24.84
N SER A 334 -10.08 -1.00 24.03
CA SER A 334 -8.77 -0.46 24.37
C SER A 334 -8.80 0.99 24.88
N LEU A 335 -9.97 1.64 24.83
CA LEU A 335 -10.18 3.02 25.31
C LEU A 335 -10.51 3.07 26.79
#